data_45ba5d33dc0d1a70cff8fade77045168
#
_entry.id   45ba5d33dc0d1a70cff8fade77045168
#
_cell.length_a   1.000
_cell.length_b   1.000
_cell.length_c   1.000
_cell.angle_alpha   90.00
_cell.angle_beta   90.00
_cell.angle_gamma   90.00
#
_symmetry.space_group_name_H-M   'P 1'
#
loop_
_entity.id
_entity.type
_entity.pdbx_description
1 polymer ?
#
loop_
_entity_poly.entity_id
_entity_poly.type
_entity_poly.pdbx_seq_one_letter_code
_entity_poly.pdbx_strand_id
1 'polypeptide(L)'
;MCGWNLKSKIIKSKINKVEAIIKLENAVIRQQKNTILKDVSLEIKEGEFVYLIGKVGSGKTSLLKTLYAELPLIYGKGEVAGYQLSKIKKSQIAYLRRKCGIVFQDFKLLTDRNVYANLEFVLKATGWKDKKAIKERINEVLDKVELPDKRDKFPHQLSGGEQQRIVLARALLNAPPIILADEPTGNIDPETSYRLVELLKDICDSGKTVVIATHQYDLIKHFPGKVFRCENGVLQEDFSFAENQAAMTTIISENSVIDIESLTKEIEEPTVVHEVISLNEDPEILSPTEPTLQEMQEITLVTEDSEITDSTTILIEEKMTEEPQDTSEENISSENDKTKKNDDND
;
A
#
# COMPACT_ATOMS: atom_id res chain seq x y z
N MET A 1 35.62 -41.77 28.73
CA MET A 1 34.31 -41.14 28.89
C MET A 1 34.46 -39.61 28.85
N CYS A 2 34.72 -38.98 27.72
CA CYS A 2 34.79 -37.51 27.59
C CYS A 2 34.57 -37.07 26.13
N GLY A 3 33.42 -37.41 25.53
CA GLY A 3 33.16 -37.04 24.13
C GLY A 3 31.77 -36.50 23.82
N TRP A 4 30.86 -36.48 24.79
CA TRP A 4 29.41 -36.19 24.55
C TRP A 4 28.97 -34.78 24.98
N ASN A 5 29.83 -33.99 25.61
CA ASN A 5 29.39 -32.71 26.21
C ASN A 5 29.65 -31.46 25.34
N LEU A 6 30.39 -31.58 24.24
CA LEU A 6 30.63 -30.46 23.33
C LEU A 6 29.57 -30.26 22.24
N LYS A 7 28.93 -31.35 21.78
CA LYS A 7 27.88 -31.25 20.73
C LYS A 7 26.55 -30.69 21.23
N SER A 8 26.23 -30.87 22.50
CA SER A 8 25.01 -30.32 23.12
C SER A 8 25.09 -28.81 23.39
N LYS A 9 26.30 -28.24 23.53
CA LYS A 9 26.49 -26.79 23.70
C LYS A 9 26.39 -26.01 22.38
N ILE A 10 26.79 -26.63 21.26
CA ILE A 10 26.72 -26.00 19.93
C ILE A 10 25.29 -26.01 19.39
N ILE A 11 24.45 -26.99 19.74
CA ILE A 11 23.06 -27.05 19.31
C ILE A 11 22.17 -26.05 20.07
N LYS A 12 22.51 -25.72 21.32
CA LYS A 12 21.78 -24.71 22.11
C LYS A 12 22.04 -23.24 21.71
N SER A 13 23.10 -22.96 20.92
CA SER A 13 23.42 -21.60 20.49
C SER A 13 22.81 -21.19 19.13
N LYS A 14 22.03 -22.06 18.48
CA LYS A 14 21.30 -21.80 17.23
C LYS A 14 19.78 -21.87 17.37
N ILE A 15 19.23 -21.48 18.52
CA ILE A 15 17.89 -20.95 18.53
C ILE A 15 18.02 -19.58 17.90
N ASN A 16 17.73 -19.47 16.60
CA ASN A 16 17.66 -18.21 15.88
C ASN A 16 16.74 -17.30 16.67
N LYS A 17 17.33 -16.38 17.43
CA LYS A 17 16.60 -15.23 17.96
C LYS A 17 16.21 -14.45 16.71
N VAL A 18 14.96 -14.56 16.27
CA VAL A 18 14.43 -13.77 15.16
C VAL A 18 14.58 -12.32 15.62
N GLU A 19 15.55 -11.63 15.04
CA GLU A 19 15.86 -10.24 15.40
C GLU A 19 14.79 -9.32 14.82
N ALA A 20 14.48 -8.24 15.53
CA ALA A 20 13.59 -7.22 15.03
C ALA A 20 14.23 -6.51 13.85
N ILE A 21 13.55 -6.46 12.71
CA ILE A 21 14.00 -5.72 11.53
C ILE A 21 13.59 -4.24 11.60
N ILE A 22 12.52 -3.95 12.35
CA ILE A 22 12.06 -2.60 12.68
C ILE A 22 11.85 -2.53 14.18
N LYS A 23 12.48 -1.57 14.84
CA LYS A 23 12.31 -1.33 16.26
C LYS A 23 12.27 0.16 16.57
N LEU A 24 11.24 0.60 17.29
CA LEU A 24 11.12 1.94 17.85
C LEU A 24 10.93 1.82 19.36
N GLU A 25 11.58 2.69 20.13
CA GLU A 25 11.46 2.78 21.58
C GLU A 25 11.22 4.23 22.00
N ASN A 26 10.07 4.51 22.60
CA ASN A 26 9.63 5.83 23.07
C ASN A 26 9.85 6.92 22.02
N ALA A 27 9.57 6.59 20.75
CA ALA A 27 9.78 7.47 19.63
C ALA A 27 8.67 8.53 19.54
N VAL A 28 9.05 9.75 19.20
CA VAL A 28 8.10 10.84 18.92
C VAL A 28 8.12 11.14 17.43
N ILE A 29 7.02 10.89 16.77
CA ILE A 29 6.84 11.15 15.34
C ILE A 29 6.38 12.60 15.15
N ARG A 30 7.12 13.37 14.38
CA ARG A 30 6.85 14.78 14.14
C ARG A 30 6.80 15.09 12.65
N GLN A 31 5.91 16.01 12.30
CA GLN A 31 5.88 16.61 10.98
C GLN A 31 6.00 18.13 11.13
N GLN A 32 7.11 18.69 10.66
CA GLN A 32 7.49 20.07 10.93
C GLN A 32 7.56 20.35 12.44
N LYS A 33 6.73 21.28 12.94
CA LYS A 33 6.66 21.65 14.37
C LYS A 33 5.65 20.83 15.15
N ASN A 34 4.76 20.07 14.47
CA ASN A 34 3.67 19.34 15.10
C ASN A 34 4.10 17.95 15.52
N THR A 35 3.75 17.56 16.72
CA THR A 35 3.86 16.16 17.19
C THR A 35 2.62 15.40 16.74
N ILE A 36 2.83 14.33 15.97
CA ILE A 36 1.77 13.50 15.39
C ILE A 36 1.50 12.28 16.26
N LEU A 37 2.57 11.55 16.65
CA LEU A 37 2.48 10.40 17.57
C LEU A 37 3.50 10.58 18.68
N LYS A 38 3.12 10.17 19.91
CA LYS A 38 3.95 10.23 21.12
C LYS A 38 4.20 8.80 21.63
N ASP A 39 5.34 8.61 22.28
CA ASP A 39 5.72 7.37 22.98
C ASP A 39 5.54 6.09 22.14
N VAL A 40 5.88 6.19 20.85
CA VAL A 40 5.74 5.07 19.92
C VAL A 40 6.78 4.02 20.26
N SER A 41 6.31 2.84 20.67
CA SER A 41 7.11 1.63 20.84
C SER A 41 6.56 0.56 19.90
N LEU A 42 7.41 0.07 19.01
CA LEU A 42 7.04 -0.83 17.93
C LEU A 42 8.18 -1.82 17.71
N GLU A 43 7.84 -3.10 17.65
CA GLU A 43 8.78 -4.15 17.29
C GLU A 43 8.17 -5.05 16.22
N ILE A 44 8.83 -5.10 15.05
CA ILE A 44 8.45 -5.95 13.91
C ILE A 44 9.65 -6.84 13.59
N LYS A 45 9.41 -8.15 13.56
CA LYS A 45 10.40 -9.17 13.22
C LYS A 45 10.47 -9.40 11.72
N GLU A 46 11.57 -10.02 11.27
CA GLU A 46 11.67 -10.46 9.87
C GLU A 46 10.54 -11.44 9.51
N GLY A 47 9.94 -11.25 8.32
CA GLY A 47 8.86 -12.10 7.83
C GLY A 47 7.49 -11.84 8.44
N GLU A 48 7.32 -10.80 9.27
CA GLU A 48 6.01 -10.44 9.79
C GLU A 48 5.18 -9.64 8.77
N PHE A 49 3.87 -9.95 8.72
CA PHE A 49 2.87 -9.20 8.00
C PHE A 49 2.12 -8.29 8.98
N VAL A 50 2.25 -6.98 8.82
CA VAL A 50 1.85 -5.99 9.81
C VAL A 50 0.91 -4.96 9.22
N TYR A 51 -0.15 -4.63 9.94
CA TYR A 51 -1.05 -3.54 9.62
C TYR A 51 -0.86 -2.35 10.58
N LEU A 52 -0.82 -1.16 10.02
CA LEU A 52 -0.98 0.10 10.73
C LEU A 52 -2.37 0.64 10.42
N ILE A 53 -3.29 0.59 11.38
CA ILE A 53 -4.69 1.00 11.17
C ILE A 53 -5.00 2.31 11.90
N GLY A 54 -6.06 2.97 11.47
CA GLY A 54 -6.56 4.20 12.10
C GLY A 54 -7.19 5.14 11.08
N LYS A 55 -7.91 6.14 11.57
CA LYS A 55 -8.58 7.15 10.75
C LYS A 55 -7.61 7.90 9.85
N VAL A 56 -8.10 8.54 8.79
CA VAL A 56 -7.31 9.46 7.98
C VAL A 56 -6.77 10.57 8.90
N GLY A 57 -5.48 10.91 8.74
CA GLY A 57 -4.80 11.89 9.60
C GLY A 57 -4.30 11.37 10.95
N SER A 58 -4.49 10.10 11.32
CA SER A 58 -4.03 9.53 12.60
C SER A 58 -2.51 9.36 12.74
N GLY A 59 -1.74 9.57 11.67
CA GLY A 59 -0.27 9.53 11.71
C GLY A 59 0.38 8.29 11.06
N LYS A 60 -0.37 7.37 10.46
CA LYS A 60 0.13 6.18 9.76
C LYS A 60 1.21 6.51 8.73
N THR A 61 0.90 7.41 7.80
CA THR A 61 1.83 7.90 6.78
C THR A 61 3.07 8.56 7.39
N SER A 62 2.91 9.34 8.48
CA SER A 62 4.04 9.98 9.15
C SER A 62 4.96 8.96 9.84
N LEU A 63 4.38 7.90 10.41
CA LEU A 63 5.14 6.79 10.95
C LEU A 63 5.92 6.07 9.84
N LEU A 64 5.26 5.67 8.74
CA LEU A 64 5.96 5.06 7.60
C LEU A 64 7.09 5.95 7.09
N LYS A 65 6.85 7.25 6.91
CA LYS A 65 7.87 8.23 6.47
C LYS A 65 9.06 8.31 7.42
N THR A 66 8.85 8.11 8.70
CA THR A 66 9.93 8.04 9.69
C THR A 66 10.76 6.76 9.53
N LEU A 67 10.12 5.61 9.25
CA LEU A 67 10.82 4.33 9.08
C LEU A 67 11.83 4.34 7.90
N TYR A 68 11.54 5.06 6.81
CA TYR A 68 12.50 5.21 5.70
C TYR A 68 13.22 6.56 5.67
N ALA A 69 13.25 7.25 6.83
CA ALA A 69 13.99 8.49 7.05
C ALA A 69 13.63 9.62 6.05
N GLU A 70 12.36 9.76 5.69
CA GLU A 70 11.83 10.98 5.06
C GLU A 70 11.53 12.03 6.13
N LEU A 71 10.94 11.61 7.25
CA LEU A 71 10.82 12.40 8.46
C LEU A 71 11.95 12.00 9.43
N PRO A 72 12.66 12.98 10.03
CA PRO A 72 13.72 12.68 10.97
C PRO A 72 13.16 12.18 12.32
N LEU A 73 13.76 11.14 12.89
CA LEU A 73 13.51 10.76 14.28
C LEU A 73 14.40 11.56 15.21
N ILE A 74 13.81 12.54 15.92
CA ILE A 74 14.55 13.46 16.81
C ILE A 74 14.56 12.94 18.25
N TYR A 75 13.46 12.34 18.71
CA TYR A 75 13.28 11.85 20.08
C TYR A 75 12.96 10.36 20.08
N GLY A 76 13.49 9.67 21.09
CA GLY A 76 13.40 8.22 21.21
C GLY A 76 14.51 7.50 20.43
N LYS A 77 14.41 6.17 20.36
CA LYS A 77 15.33 5.33 19.61
C LYS A 77 14.57 4.67 18.46
N GLY A 78 15.24 4.47 17.35
CA GLY A 78 14.67 3.76 16.21
C GLY A 78 15.76 3.07 15.41
N GLU A 79 15.53 1.81 15.06
CA GLU A 79 16.38 1.02 14.19
C GLU A 79 15.52 0.37 13.10
N VAL A 80 15.96 0.48 11.85
CA VAL A 80 15.33 -0.13 10.69
C VAL A 80 16.40 -0.75 9.80
N ALA A 81 16.30 -2.06 9.56
CA ALA A 81 17.25 -2.83 8.75
C ALA A 81 18.72 -2.57 9.13
N GLY A 82 19.02 -2.45 10.44
CA GLY A 82 20.35 -2.19 11.00
C GLY A 82 20.77 -0.71 11.00
N TYR A 83 19.92 0.22 10.56
CA TYR A 83 20.21 1.66 10.60
C TYR A 83 19.54 2.34 11.79
N GLN A 84 20.35 3.03 12.63
CA GLN A 84 19.81 3.82 13.75
C GLN A 84 19.27 5.17 13.24
N LEU A 85 17.96 5.33 13.22
CA LEU A 85 17.27 6.49 12.62
C LEU A 85 17.66 7.82 13.28
N SER A 86 17.79 7.85 14.61
CA SER A 86 18.17 9.07 15.36
C SER A 86 19.57 9.57 15.08
N LYS A 87 20.45 8.72 14.52
CA LYS A 87 21.87 9.02 14.22
C LYS A 87 22.21 8.86 12.73
N ILE A 88 21.21 8.62 11.88
CA ILE A 88 21.44 8.33 10.46
C ILE A 88 22.03 9.55 9.74
N LYS A 89 23.13 9.35 9.03
CA LYS A 89 23.76 10.39 8.21
C LYS A 89 23.02 10.52 6.87
N LYS A 90 23.01 11.72 6.29
CA LYS A 90 22.37 11.96 4.97
C LYS A 90 22.84 10.98 3.89
N SER A 91 24.12 10.62 3.88
CA SER A 91 24.70 9.63 2.95
C SER A 91 24.17 8.21 3.15
N GLN A 92 23.71 7.85 4.35
CA GLN A 92 23.16 6.53 4.67
C GLN A 92 21.70 6.38 4.31
N ILE A 93 20.94 7.49 4.21
CA ILE A 93 19.50 7.46 3.92
C ILE A 93 19.21 6.73 2.60
N ALA A 94 20.01 6.96 1.56
CA ALA A 94 19.83 6.29 0.28
C ALA A 94 20.01 4.76 0.40
N TYR A 95 20.92 4.29 1.26
CA TYR A 95 21.13 2.87 1.51
C TYR A 95 20.01 2.26 2.34
N LEU A 96 19.51 2.96 3.37
CA LEU A 96 18.32 2.54 4.11
C LEU A 96 17.13 2.39 3.16
N ARG A 97 16.85 3.40 2.31
CA ARG A 97 15.75 3.36 1.35
C ARG A 97 15.84 2.22 0.33
N ARG A 98 17.04 1.74 0.00
CA ARG A 98 17.22 0.52 -0.81
C ARG A 98 16.82 -0.76 -0.07
N LYS A 99 16.81 -0.75 1.27
CA LYS A 99 16.31 -1.84 2.12
C LYS A 99 14.80 -1.78 2.33
N CYS A 100 14.14 -0.68 1.92
CA CYS A 100 12.71 -0.48 2.03
C CYS A 100 12.12 -0.33 0.63
N GLY A 101 11.29 -1.26 0.19
CA GLY A 101 10.43 -1.11 -0.96
C GLY A 101 9.21 -0.27 -0.57
N ILE A 102 9.01 0.87 -1.22
CA ILE A 102 7.94 1.80 -0.83
C ILE A 102 6.84 1.77 -1.89
N VAL A 103 5.62 1.45 -1.46
CA VAL A 103 4.39 1.49 -2.25
C VAL A 103 3.60 2.72 -1.80
N PHE A 104 3.44 3.69 -2.69
CA PHE A 104 2.77 4.96 -2.42
C PHE A 104 1.28 4.89 -2.80
N GLN A 105 0.45 5.65 -2.10
CA GLN A 105 -0.97 5.81 -2.41
C GLN A 105 -1.20 6.41 -3.81
N ASP A 106 -0.41 7.43 -4.19
CA ASP A 106 -0.58 8.20 -5.43
C ASP A 106 0.20 7.62 -6.62
N PHE A 107 0.46 6.33 -6.67
CA PHE A 107 1.27 5.64 -7.68
C PHE A 107 2.67 6.25 -7.88
N LYS A 108 2.79 7.55 -8.13
CA LYS A 108 4.05 8.28 -8.39
C LYS A 108 4.87 7.64 -9.50
N LEU A 109 4.21 7.19 -10.55
CA LEU A 109 4.84 6.76 -11.78
C LEU A 109 5.18 7.98 -12.64
N LEU A 110 6.29 7.90 -13.35
CA LEU A 110 6.70 8.94 -14.30
C LEU A 110 5.84 8.80 -15.55
N THR A 111 5.01 9.80 -15.83
CA THR A 111 4.00 9.76 -16.90
C THR A 111 4.58 9.98 -18.30
N ASP A 112 5.79 10.54 -18.37
CA ASP A 112 6.54 10.81 -19.60
C ASP A 112 7.23 9.55 -20.19
N ARG A 113 7.12 8.41 -19.52
CA ARG A 113 7.81 7.17 -19.92
C ARG A 113 6.97 5.92 -19.64
N ASN A 114 7.26 4.85 -20.40
CA ASN A 114 6.58 3.56 -20.24
C ASN A 114 7.00 2.83 -18.95
N VAL A 115 6.37 1.70 -18.67
CA VAL A 115 6.64 0.85 -17.51
C VAL A 115 8.10 0.43 -17.43
N TYR A 116 8.66 -0.06 -18.53
CA TYR A 116 10.07 -0.48 -18.56
C TYR A 116 11.02 0.66 -18.16
N ALA A 117 10.85 1.83 -18.74
CA ALA A 117 11.69 2.99 -18.47
C ALA A 117 11.49 3.54 -17.03
N ASN A 118 10.28 3.42 -16.46
CA ASN A 118 10.03 3.71 -15.04
C ASN A 118 10.86 2.79 -14.12
N LEU A 119 10.87 1.49 -14.39
CA LEU A 119 11.59 0.49 -13.60
C LEU A 119 13.12 0.59 -13.81
N GLU A 120 13.55 0.73 -15.06
CA GLU A 120 14.96 0.91 -15.42
C GLU A 120 15.57 2.14 -14.75
N PHE A 121 14.83 3.24 -14.68
CA PHE A 121 15.28 4.46 -14.01
C PHE A 121 15.67 4.21 -12.56
N VAL A 122 14.88 3.43 -11.82
CA VAL A 122 15.17 3.11 -10.42
C VAL A 122 16.42 2.24 -10.30
N LEU A 123 16.58 1.20 -11.13
CA LEU A 123 17.75 0.35 -11.11
C LEU A 123 19.03 1.15 -11.43
N LYS A 124 19.00 1.99 -12.45
CA LYS A 124 20.12 2.89 -12.78
C LYS A 124 20.45 3.85 -11.64
N ALA A 125 19.44 4.47 -11.03
CA ALA A 125 19.60 5.37 -9.90
C ALA A 125 20.17 4.66 -8.65
N THR A 126 19.94 3.35 -8.52
CA THR A 126 20.48 2.54 -7.43
C THR A 126 21.82 1.87 -7.76
N GLY A 127 22.40 2.17 -8.92
CA GLY A 127 23.78 1.81 -9.26
C GLY A 127 23.94 0.58 -10.17
N TRP A 128 22.84 0.05 -10.71
CA TRP A 128 22.92 -1.03 -11.70
C TRP A 128 23.48 -0.49 -13.02
N LYS A 129 24.45 -1.20 -13.61
CA LYS A 129 25.12 -0.79 -14.85
C LYS A 129 24.95 -1.76 -16.01
N ASP A 130 24.82 -3.05 -15.69
CA ASP A 130 24.65 -4.10 -16.69
C ASP A 130 23.24 -4.07 -17.27
N LYS A 131 23.14 -3.78 -18.57
CA LYS A 131 21.86 -3.71 -19.29
C LYS A 131 21.12 -5.05 -19.33
N LYS A 132 21.84 -6.18 -19.40
CA LYS A 132 21.24 -7.51 -19.41
C LYS A 132 20.62 -7.84 -18.06
N ALA A 133 21.38 -7.63 -16.98
CA ALA A 133 20.88 -7.84 -15.62
C ALA A 133 19.70 -6.91 -15.29
N ILE A 134 19.70 -5.65 -15.76
CA ILE A 134 18.57 -4.73 -15.61
C ILE A 134 17.33 -5.28 -16.31
N LYS A 135 17.46 -5.74 -17.58
CA LYS A 135 16.35 -6.29 -18.35
C LYS A 135 15.76 -7.55 -17.67
N GLU A 136 16.62 -8.46 -17.25
CA GLU A 136 16.24 -9.69 -16.55
C GLU A 136 15.50 -9.37 -15.25
N ARG A 137 16.03 -8.43 -14.46
CA ARG A 137 15.39 -8.03 -13.19
C ARG A 137 14.04 -7.36 -13.41
N ILE A 138 13.88 -6.52 -14.42
CA ILE A 138 12.60 -5.90 -14.76
C ILE A 138 11.57 -6.96 -15.16
N ASN A 139 11.95 -7.91 -15.99
CA ASN A 139 11.06 -9.01 -16.37
C ASN A 139 10.64 -9.83 -15.14
N GLU A 140 11.60 -10.22 -14.29
CA GLU A 140 11.32 -10.97 -13.06
C GLU A 140 10.31 -10.27 -12.14
N VAL A 141 10.42 -8.95 -11.96
CA VAL A 141 9.47 -8.25 -11.08
C VAL A 141 8.13 -8.02 -11.76
N LEU A 142 8.08 -7.88 -13.09
CA LEU A 142 6.82 -7.80 -13.85
C LEU A 142 6.08 -9.14 -13.82
N ASP A 143 6.78 -10.25 -13.93
CA ASP A 143 6.20 -11.60 -13.77
C ASP A 143 5.63 -11.78 -12.36
N LYS A 144 6.38 -11.35 -11.32
CA LYS A 144 5.91 -11.41 -9.92
C LYS A 144 4.64 -10.63 -9.64
N VAL A 145 4.39 -9.55 -10.36
CA VAL A 145 3.16 -8.76 -10.22
C VAL A 145 2.12 -9.06 -11.30
N GLU A 146 2.32 -10.14 -12.06
CA GLU A 146 1.41 -10.66 -13.08
C GLU A 146 1.12 -9.66 -14.22
N LEU A 147 2.13 -8.89 -14.62
CA LEU A 147 2.02 -7.86 -15.67
C LEU A 147 3.17 -7.91 -16.69
N PRO A 148 3.60 -9.10 -17.20
CA PRO A 148 4.70 -9.18 -18.16
C PRO A 148 4.39 -8.49 -19.49
N ASP A 149 3.12 -8.47 -19.91
CA ASP A 149 2.60 -7.88 -21.14
C ASP A 149 2.46 -6.35 -21.09
N LYS A 150 2.54 -5.73 -19.92
CA LYS A 150 2.38 -4.28 -19.72
C LYS A 150 3.68 -3.49 -19.80
N ARG A 151 4.79 -4.15 -20.05
CA ARG A 151 6.14 -3.59 -20.06
C ARG A 151 6.29 -2.30 -20.88
N ASP A 152 5.69 -2.25 -22.07
CA ASP A 152 5.83 -1.16 -23.02
C ASP A 152 4.68 -0.13 -22.94
N LYS A 153 3.72 -0.34 -22.02
CA LYS A 153 2.60 0.57 -21.80
C LYS A 153 3.02 1.80 -20.97
N PHE A 154 2.38 2.92 -21.25
CA PHE A 154 2.51 4.12 -20.43
C PHE A 154 1.53 4.09 -19.24
N PRO A 155 1.80 4.81 -18.13
CA PRO A 155 0.92 4.84 -16.97
C PRO A 155 -0.55 5.15 -17.29
N HIS A 156 -0.81 6.11 -18.19
CA HIS A 156 -2.17 6.47 -18.61
C HIS A 156 -2.92 5.38 -19.42
N GLN A 157 -2.21 4.34 -19.85
CA GLN A 157 -2.78 3.19 -20.56
C GLN A 157 -3.10 2.01 -19.63
N LEU A 158 -2.86 2.18 -18.32
CA LEU A 158 -3.04 1.16 -17.30
C LEU A 158 -4.24 1.51 -16.42
N SER A 159 -5.00 0.49 -16.00
CA SER A 159 -5.99 0.64 -14.93
C SER A 159 -5.33 1.04 -13.61
N GLY A 160 -6.11 1.55 -12.64
CA GLY A 160 -5.59 1.89 -11.32
C GLY A 160 -4.91 0.71 -10.61
N GLY A 161 -5.51 -0.48 -10.70
CA GLY A 161 -4.94 -1.70 -10.14
C GLY A 161 -3.66 -2.16 -10.84
N GLU A 162 -3.57 -2.02 -12.16
CA GLU A 162 -2.34 -2.29 -12.91
C GLU A 162 -1.24 -1.29 -12.52
N GLN A 163 -1.56 0.01 -12.42
CA GLN A 163 -0.60 1.01 -11.96
C GLN A 163 -0.07 0.68 -10.56
N GLN A 164 -0.95 0.26 -9.64
CA GLN A 164 -0.55 -0.10 -8.28
C GLN A 164 0.35 -1.34 -8.26
N ARG A 165 0.08 -2.35 -9.09
CA ARG A 165 0.96 -3.51 -9.24
C ARG A 165 2.32 -3.12 -9.86
N ILE A 166 2.39 -2.16 -10.79
CA ILE A 166 3.67 -1.61 -11.29
C ILE A 166 4.42 -0.86 -10.17
N VAL A 167 3.71 -0.13 -9.31
CA VAL A 167 4.34 0.50 -8.12
C VAL A 167 4.94 -0.56 -7.20
N LEU A 168 4.24 -1.69 -6.99
CA LEU A 168 4.76 -2.82 -6.24
C LEU A 168 5.98 -3.46 -6.94
N ALA A 169 5.93 -3.67 -8.27
CA ALA A 169 7.08 -4.13 -9.04
C ALA A 169 8.31 -3.21 -8.84
N ARG A 170 8.08 -1.90 -8.89
CA ARG A 170 9.13 -0.89 -8.60
C ARG A 170 9.70 -1.03 -7.19
N ALA A 171 8.86 -1.28 -6.20
CA ALA A 171 9.30 -1.49 -4.82
C ALA A 171 10.17 -2.75 -4.67
N LEU A 172 9.93 -3.79 -5.47
CA LEU A 172 10.65 -5.06 -5.44
C LEU A 172 12.00 -5.07 -6.16
N LEU A 173 12.32 -4.05 -6.97
CA LEU A 173 13.50 -4.02 -7.85
C LEU A 173 14.83 -4.33 -7.15
N ASN A 174 15.07 -3.76 -5.99
CA ASN A 174 16.30 -3.97 -5.22
C ASN A 174 16.21 -5.16 -4.24
N ALA A 175 15.23 -6.04 -4.40
CA ALA A 175 14.98 -7.17 -3.49
C ALA A 175 15.01 -6.77 -2.00
N PRO A 176 14.29 -5.71 -1.58
CA PRO A 176 14.37 -5.22 -0.21
C PRO A 176 13.84 -6.26 0.78
N PRO A 177 14.37 -6.30 2.03
CA PRO A 177 13.82 -7.14 3.07
C PRO A 177 12.52 -6.60 3.67
N ILE A 178 12.21 -5.30 3.49
CA ILE A 178 11.04 -4.62 4.03
C ILE A 178 10.23 -4.01 2.89
N ILE A 179 8.90 -4.20 2.90
CA ILE A 179 7.95 -3.48 2.06
C ILE A 179 7.09 -2.59 2.96
N LEU A 180 7.04 -1.30 2.66
CA LEU A 180 6.22 -0.31 3.33
C LEU A 180 5.15 0.18 2.35
N ALA A 181 3.89 -0.14 2.60
CA ALA A 181 2.77 0.23 1.74
C ALA A 181 1.87 1.24 2.45
N ASP A 182 1.72 2.42 1.87
CA ASP A 182 0.89 3.50 2.40
C ASP A 182 -0.41 3.58 1.60
N GLU A 183 -1.53 3.15 2.21
CA GLU A 183 -2.87 3.07 1.60
C GLU A 183 -2.84 2.44 0.19
N PRO A 184 -2.25 1.25 0.01
CA PRO A 184 -2.01 0.70 -1.33
C PRO A 184 -3.29 0.37 -2.11
N THR A 185 -4.43 0.31 -1.42
CA THR A 185 -5.75 -0.05 -1.97
C THR A 185 -6.70 1.14 -2.09
N GLY A 186 -6.26 2.35 -1.75
CA GLY A 186 -7.13 3.53 -1.65
C GLY A 186 -7.73 4.04 -2.97
N ASN A 187 -7.13 3.69 -4.11
CA ASN A 187 -7.54 4.20 -5.43
C ASN A 187 -7.92 3.08 -6.42
N ILE A 188 -8.27 1.91 -5.92
CA ILE A 188 -8.61 0.73 -6.73
C ILE A 188 -9.89 0.09 -6.20
N ASP A 189 -10.56 -0.68 -7.05
CA ASP A 189 -11.77 -1.39 -6.70
C ASP A 189 -11.54 -2.51 -5.66
N PRO A 190 -12.58 -2.98 -4.96
CA PRO A 190 -12.43 -3.97 -3.90
C PRO A 190 -11.80 -5.29 -4.36
N GLU A 191 -12.20 -5.83 -5.52
CA GLU A 191 -11.67 -7.10 -6.02
C GLU A 191 -10.16 -6.99 -6.31
N THR A 192 -9.75 -5.92 -6.99
CA THR A 192 -8.33 -5.63 -7.24
C THR A 192 -7.56 -5.38 -5.94
N SER A 193 -8.21 -4.78 -4.92
CA SER A 193 -7.63 -4.58 -3.59
C SER A 193 -7.28 -5.91 -2.90
N TYR A 194 -8.19 -6.89 -2.95
CA TYR A 194 -7.93 -8.22 -2.41
C TYR A 194 -6.75 -8.89 -3.10
N ARG A 195 -6.71 -8.89 -4.43
CA ARG A 195 -5.60 -9.47 -5.22
C ARG A 195 -4.26 -8.79 -4.90
N LEU A 196 -4.25 -7.47 -4.70
CA LEU A 196 -3.03 -6.76 -4.34
C LEU A 196 -2.52 -7.15 -2.95
N VAL A 197 -3.43 -7.31 -1.96
CA VAL A 197 -3.05 -7.71 -0.60
C VAL A 197 -2.63 -9.19 -0.56
N GLU A 198 -3.27 -10.06 -1.33
CA GLU A 198 -2.84 -11.44 -1.55
C GLU A 198 -1.40 -11.50 -2.07
N LEU A 199 -1.08 -10.74 -3.11
CA LEU A 199 0.28 -10.64 -3.64
C LEU A 199 1.29 -10.10 -2.60
N LEU A 200 0.90 -9.14 -1.78
CA LEU A 200 1.73 -8.66 -0.66
C LEU A 200 1.93 -9.74 0.41
N LYS A 201 0.91 -10.58 0.64
CA LYS A 201 0.99 -11.71 1.57
C LYS A 201 1.96 -12.78 1.04
N ASP A 202 1.90 -13.14 -0.24
CA ASP A 202 2.82 -14.08 -0.89
C ASP A 202 4.27 -13.58 -0.82
N ILE A 203 4.48 -12.28 -1.02
CA ILE A 203 5.77 -11.63 -0.84
C ILE A 203 6.26 -11.78 0.60
N CYS A 204 5.38 -11.61 1.59
CA CYS A 204 5.70 -11.82 2.99
C CYS A 204 6.06 -13.27 3.27
N ASP A 205 5.28 -14.21 2.78
CA ASP A 205 5.49 -15.66 2.96
C ASP A 205 6.79 -16.15 2.27
N SER A 206 7.28 -15.39 1.27
CA SER A 206 8.62 -15.60 0.70
C SER A 206 9.76 -15.09 1.61
N GLY A 207 9.46 -14.64 2.84
CA GLY A 207 10.42 -14.20 3.85
C GLY A 207 10.68 -12.69 3.90
N LYS A 208 9.84 -11.86 3.25
CA LYS A 208 9.91 -10.40 3.36
C LYS A 208 9.03 -9.91 4.51
N THR A 209 9.42 -8.79 5.12
CA THR A 209 8.56 -8.09 6.08
C THR A 209 7.67 -7.10 5.34
N VAL A 210 6.37 -7.14 5.59
CA VAL A 210 5.40 -6.25 4.95
C VAL A 210 4.67 -5.44 5.99
N VAL A 211 4.65 -4.12 5.83
CA VAL A 211 3.91 -3.19 6.68
C VAL A 211 2.92 -2.40 5.82
N ILE A 212 1.64 -2.55 6.07
CA ILE A 212 0.56 -1.88 5.33
C ILE A 212 -0.12 -0.86 6.23
N ALA A 213 -0.07 0.42 5.87
CA ALA A 213 -0.93 1.43 6.46
C ALA A 213 -2.26 1.45 5.71
N THR A 214 -3.37 1.24 6.41
CA THR A 214 -4.70 1.24 5.81
C THR A 214 -5.78 1.66 6.80
N HIS A 215 -6.93 2.07 6.28
CA HIS A 215 -8.17 2.25 7.03
C HIS A 215 -9.24 1.20 6.66
N GLN A 216 -8.91 0.22 5.80
CA GLN A 216 -9.81 -0.85 5.35
C GLN A 216 -9.67 -2.06 6.27
N TYR A 217 -10.58 -2.19 7.24
CA TYR A 217 -10.54 -3.26 8.25
C TYR A 217 -10.90 -4.65 7.70
N ASP A 218 -11.65 -4.71 6.59
CA ASP A 218 -12.07 -5.99 6.01
C ASP A 218 -10.90 -6.77 5.42
N LEU A 219 -9.85 -6.09 4.93
CA LEU A 219 -8.63 -6.74 4.46
C LEU A 219 -7.93 -7.55 5.56
N ILE A 220 -7.99 -7.08 6.82
CA ILE A 220 -7.35 -7.76 7.95
C ILE A 220 -8.04 -9.08 8.30
N LYS A 221 -9.37 -9.13 8.09
CA LYS A 221 -10.14 -10.36 8.32
C LYS A 221 -9.77 -11.47 7.34
N HIS A 222 -9.49 -11.11 6.08
CA HIS A 222 -9.14 -12.05 5.02
C HIS A 222 -7.64 -12.40 5.01
N PHE A 223 -6.79 -11.44 5.31
CA PHE A 223 -5.33 -11.59 5.32
C PHE A 223 -4.79 -11.30 6.72
N PRO A 224 -4.77 -12.30 7.60
CA PRO A 224 -4.35 -12.11 8.99
C PRO A 224 -2.91 -11.59 9.11
N GLY A 225 -2.70 -10.70 10.09
CA GLY A 225 -1.41 -10.13 10.40
C GLY A 225 -1.41 -9.43 11.75
N LYS A 226 -0.23 -8.99 12.18
CA LYS A 226 -0.06 -8.22 13.40
C LYS A 226 -0.64 -6.81 13.20
N VAL A 227 -1.41 -6.31 14.13
CA VAL A 227 -2.14 -5.04 13.98
C VAL A 227 -1.67 -4.02 15.00
N PHE A 228 -1.34 -2.83 14.53
CA PHE A 228 -1.11 -1.65 15.36
C PHE A 228 -2.11 -0.56 15.03
N ARG A 229 -2.75 -0.01 16.04
CA ARG A 229 -3.74 1.07 15.90
C ARG A 229 -3.12 2.42 16.22
N CYS A 230 -3.22 3.36 15.25
CA CYS A 230 -2.88 4.77 15.43
C CYS A 230 -4.15 5.53 15.82
N GLU A 231 -4.25 5.95 17.07
CA GLU A 231 -5.41 6.69 17.56
C GLU A 231 -4.99 7.71 18.63
N ASN A 232 -5.61 8.90 18.62
CA ASN A 232 -5.39 9.96 19.61
C ASN A 232 -3.90 10.33 19.86
N GLY A 233 -3.08 10.21 18.80
CA GLY A 233 -1.64 10.51 18.89
C GLY A 233 -0.79 9.42 19.55
N VAL A 234 -1.33 8.21 19.70
CA VAL A 234 -0.66 7.04 20.29
C VAL A 234 -0.68 5.88 19.29
N LEU A 235 0.32 5.01 19.38
CA LEU A 235 0.37 3.72 18.67
C LEU A 235 0.21 2.60 19.69
N GLN A 236 -0.74 1.71 19.49
CA GLN A 236 -0.98 0.55 20.35
C GLN A 236 -1.12 -0.73 19.52
N GLU A 237 -0.58 -1.84 20.02
CA GLU A 237 -0.84 -3.15 19.44
C GLU A 237 -2.28 -3.56 19.71
N ASP A 238 -2.99 -4.01 18.66
CA ASP A 238 -4.41 -4.37 18.72
C ASP A 238 -4.57 -5.88 18.58
N PHE A 239 -4.81 -6.54 19.72
CA PHE A 239 -4.97 -8.00 19.78
C PHE A 239 -6.37 -8.49 19.42
N SER A 240 -7.36 -7.61 19.28
CA SER A 240 -8.75 -7.99 19.01
C SER A 240 -8.91 -8.77 17.69
N PHE A 241 -8.06 -8.52 16.71
CA PHE A 241 -8.04 -9.25 15.46
C PHE A 241 -7.45 -10.66 15.60
N ALA A 242 -6.47 -10.86 16.47
CA ALA A 242 -5.85 -12.17 16.72
C ALA A 242 -6.80 -13.09 17.51
N GLU A 243 -7.52 -12.57 18.49
CA GLU A 243 -8.50 -13.32 19.29
C GLU A 243 -9.67 -13.81 18.43
N ASN A 244 -10.19 -12.97 17.54
CA ASN A 244 -11.26 -13.35 16.62
C ASN A 244 -10.82 -14.46 15.64
N GLN A 245 -9.55 -14.50 15.25
CA GLN A 245 -9.01 -15.55 14.38
C GLN A 245 -8.84 -16.86 15.11
N ALA A 246 -8.36 -16.85 16.36
CA ALA A 246 -8.25 -18.06 17.19
C ALA A 246 -9.62 -18.67 17.43
N ALA A 247 -10.64 -17.84 17.72
CA ALA A 247 -12.03 -18.28 17.89
C ALA A 247 -12.59 -18.90 16.60
N MET A 248 -12.34 -18.29 15.41
CA MET A 248 -12.79 -18.81 14.13
C MET A 248 -12.10 -20.13 13.78
N THR A 249 -10.81 -20.27 14.05
CA THR A 249 -10.06 -21.51 13.80
C THR A 249 -10.55 -22.64 14.70
N THR A 250 -10.90 -22.33 15.95
CA THR A 250 -11.47 -23.30 16.90
C THR A 250 -12.85 -23.79 16.43
N ILE A 251 -13.72 -22.89 15.97
CA ILE A 251 -15.05 -23.24 15.44
C ILE A 251 -14.93 -24.12 14.18
N ILE A 252 -13.98 -23.83 13.29
CA ILE A 252 -13.76 -24.63 12.08
C ILE A 252 -13.18 -26.00 12.44
N SER A 253 -12.27 -26.08 13.42
CA SER A 253 -11.72 -27.38 13.87
C SER A 253 -12.75 -28.22 14.63
N GLU A 254 -13.66 -27.64 15.37
CA GLU A 254 -14.76 -28.33 16.04
C GLU A 254 -15.84 -28.77 15.05
N ASN A 255 -16.13 -27.99 14.00
CA ASN A 255 -17.07 -28.37 12.93
C ASN A 255 -16.49 -29.32 11.87
N SER A 256 -15.18 -29.51 11.80
CA SER A 256 -14.55 -30.48 10.89
C SER A 256 -14.56 -31.92 11.42
N VAL A 257 -15.09 -32.14 12.62
CA VAL A 257 -15.40 -33.49 13.18
C VAL A 257 -16.91 -33.73 13.13
N ILE A 258 -17.58 -33.34 12.05
CA ILE A 258 -18.89 -33.92 11.73
C ILE A 258 -18.61 -35.26 11.05
N ASP A 259 -18.80 -36.29 11.84
CA ASP A 259 -18.64 -37.69 11.55
C ASP A 259 -19.41 -38.02 10.25
N ILE A 260 -18.69 -38.20 9.15
CA ILE A 260 -19.27 -38.66 7.86
C ILE A 260 -19.93 -40.00 8.00
N GLU A 261 -19.60 -40.78 9.05
CA GLU A 261 -20.22 -42.06 9.35
C GLU A 261 -21.67 -41.96 9.91
N SER A 262 -22.10 -40.80 10.45
CA SER A 262 -23.46 -40.64 10.91
C SER A 262 -24.45 -40.28 9.81
N LEU A 263 -23.98 -39.74 8.68
CA LEU A 263 -24.83 -39.38 7.52
C LEU A 263 -25.08 -40.55 6.55
N THR A 264 -24.37 -41.67 6.66
CA THR A 264 -24.56 -42.82 5.81
C THR A 264 -25.56 -43.83 6.38
N LYS A 265 -26.07 -43.65 7.60
CA LYS A 265 -27.02 -44.57 8.25
C LYS A 265 -28.50 -44.21 8.11
N GLU A 266 -28.84 -43.06 7.50
CA GLU A 266 -30.23 -42.61 7.29
C GLU A 266 -30.72 -42.71 5.84
N ILE A 267 -29.94 -43.36 4.96
CA ILE A 267 -30.40 -43.63 3.58
C ILE A 267 -30.51 -45.16 3.40
N GLU A 268 -31.43 -45.80 4.14
CA GLU A 268 -31.97 -47.09 3.79
C GLU A 268 -33.50 -47.01 3.73
N GLU A 269 -33.98 -47.31 2.53
CA GLU A 269 -35.27 -47.66 1.98
C GLU A 269 -36.03 -46.58 1.20
N PRO A 270 -36.23 -46.80 -0.12
CA PRO A 270 -37.15 -46.07 -0.91
C PRO A 270 -38.56 -46.66 -0.79
N THR A 271 -39.46 -45.98 -0.11
CA THR A 271 -40.91 -46.30 -0.17
C THR A 271 -41.47 -45.76 -1.49
N VAL A 272 -41.74 -46.70 -2.37
CA VAL A 272 -42.44 -46.44 -3.62
C VAL A 272 -43.90 -46.10 -3.30
N VAL A 273 -44.31 -44.89 -3.57
CA VAL A 273 -45.73 -44.54 -3.66
C VAL A 273 -46.01 -44.14 -5.12
N HIS A 274 -46.70 -45.06 -5.80
CA HIS A 274 -47.33 -44.79 -7.07
C HIS A 274 -48.56 -43.87 -6.83
N GLU A 275 -48.52 -42.68 -7.35
CA GLU A 275 -49.74 -41.94 -7.63
C GLU A 275 -49.68 -41.42 -9.06
N VAL A 276 -50.55 -41.99 -9.85
CA VAL A 276 -50.81 -41.66 -11.25
C VAL A 276 -51.71 -40.42 -11.28
N ILE A 277 -51.25 -39.29 -11.79
CA ILE A 277 -52.11 -38.21 -12.22
C ILE A 277 -51.82 -37.90 -13.68
N SER A 278 -52.89 -38.01 -14.45
CA SER A 278 -53.01 -37.90 -15.88
C SER A 278 -52.61 -36.51 -16.43
N LEU A 279 -51.96 -36.57 -17.56
CA LEU A 279 -51.72 -35.48 -18.51
C LEU A 279 -53.03 -34.84 -19.00
N ASN A 280 -53.07 -33.53 -19.03
CA ASN A 280 -53.79 -32.79 -20.04
C ASN A 280 -52.92 -31.64 -20.57
N GLU A 281 -52.84 -31.63 -21.87
CA GLU A 281 -52.20 -30.69 -22.81
C GLU A 281 -52.79 -29.29 -22.64
N ASP A 282 -52.15 -28.13 -22.81
CA ASP A 282 -51.55 -27.57 -24.03
C ASP A 282 -50.68 -26.32 -23.70
N PRO A 283 -49.74 -25.94 -24.53
CA PRO A 283 -48.79 -24.85 -24.26
C PRO A 283 -49.25 -23.55 -24.95
N GLU A 284 -49.26 -22.45 -24.23
CA GLU A 284 -49.21 -21.13 -24.84
C GLU A 284 -47.88 -20.43 -24.49
N ILE A 285 -47.13 -20.25 -25.52
CA ILE A 285 -45.89 -19.49 -25.57
C ILE A 285 -46.26 -17.99 -25.54
N LEU A 286 -45.90 -17.29 -24.47
CA LEU A 286 -45.89 -15.84 -24.44
C LEU A 286 -44.42 -15.37 -24.33
N SER A 287 -43.95 -14.80 -25.42
CA SER A 287 -42.70 -14.06 -25.52
C SER A 287 -42.75 -12.79 -24.68
N PRO A 288 -41.62 -12.37 -24.07
CA PRO A 288 -41.55 -11.10 -23.34
C PRO A 288 -41.48 -9.94 -24.34
N THR A 289 -42.43 -9.04 -24.25
CA THR A 289 -42.44 -7.75 -24.94
C THR A 289 -41.58 -6.75 -24.20
N GLU A 290 -40.69 -6.09 -24.93
CA GLU A 290 -39.91 -4.96 -24.45
C GLU A 290 -40.79 -3.78 -24.04
N PRO A 291 -40.49 -3.06 -22.95
CA PRO A 291 -41.25 -1.88 -22.54
C PRO A 291 -40.99 -0.70 -23.50
N THR A 292 -42.08 -0.04 -23.89
CA THR A 292 -42.05 1.12 -24.78
C THR A 292 -41.57 2.38 -24.07
N LEU A 293 -40.97 3.29 -24.84
CA LEU A 293 -40.36 4.56 -24.42
C LEU A 293 -41.28 5.54 -23.63
N GLN A 294 -42.54 5.22 -23.46
CA GLN A 294 -43.51 6.03 -22.69
C GLN A 294 -43.56 5.69 -21.19
N GLU A 295 -43.14 4.50 -20.77
CA GLU A 295 -43.14 4.11 -19.34
C GLU A 295 -41.92 4.59 -18.58
N MET A 296 -40.88 5.12 -19.26
CA MET A 296 -39.67 5.67 -18.62
C MET A 296 -39.79 7.16 -18.26
N GLN A 297 -40.89 7.84 -18.55
CA GLN A 297 -41.06 9.27 -18.25
C GLN A 297 -41.83 9.59 -16.96
N GLU A 298 -42.42 8.60 -16.28
CA GLU A 298 -43.19 8.85 -15.04
C GLU A 298 -42.40 8.61 -13.73
N ILE A 299 -41.12 8.21 -13.77
CA ILE A 299 -40.32 7.98 -12.55
C ILE A 299 -39.45 9.19 -12.16
N THR A 300 -39.46 10.28 -12.94
CA THR A 300 -38.59 11.45 -12.70
C THR A 300 -39.31 12.65 -12.04
N LEU A 301 -40.48 12.49 -11.50
CA LEU A 301 -41.30 13.62 -10.96
C LEU A 301 -41.83 13.39 -9.54
N VAL A 302 -41.04 12.81 -8.62
CA VAL A 302 -41.36 12.85 -7.17
C VAL A 302 -40.08 12.90 -6.36
N THR A 303 -39.36 14.00 -6.40
CA THR A 303 -38.49 14.46 -5.31
C THR A 303 -38.11 15.94 -5.52
N GLU A 304 -39.10 16.82 -5.43
CA GLU A 304 -38.83 18.21 -5.04
C GLU A 304 -39.96 18.57 -4.09
N ASP A 305 -39.63 18.68 -2.81
CA ASP A 305 -40.16 19.58 -1.81
C ASP A 305 -39.75 19.14 -0.40
N SER A 306 -38.67 19.73 0.11
CA SER A 306 -38.59 20.13 1.51
C SER A 306 -37.45 21.15 1.69
N GLU A 307 -37.93 22.37 1.92
CA GLU A 307 -37.12 23.52 2.33
C GLU A 307 -36.30 23.24 3.61
N ILE A 308 -35.01 23.62 3.62
CA ILE A 308 -34.38 24.11 4.83
C ILE A 308 -33.49 25.31 4.42
N THR A 309 -33.91 26.47 4.88
CA THR A 309 -33.17 27.71 4.97
C THR A 309 -31.93 27.53 5.84
N ASP A 310 -30.74 27.91 5.43
CA ASP A 310 -30.07 29.05 6.07
C ASP A 310 -28.79 29.47 5.32
N SER A 311 -28.61 30.75 5.36
CA SER A 311 -27.66 31.59 4.70
C SER A 311 -26.20 31.35 5.09
N THR A 312 -25.30 31.31 4.12
CA THR A 312 -24.08 32.14 4.17
C THR A 312 -23.46 32.25 2.77
N THR A 313 -23.75 33.37 2.14
CA THR A 313 -23.14 33.84 0.89
C THR A 313 -21.69 34.24 1.14
N ILE A 314 -20.76 33.59 0.45
CA ILE A 314 -19.41 34.17 0.26
C ILE A 314 -19.23 34.42 -1.22
N LEU A 315 -19.27 35.73 -1.55
CA LEU A 315 -18.91 36.32 -2.83
C LEU A 315 -17.40 36.09 -3.08
N ILE A 316 -17.08 35.47 -4.20
CA ILE A 316 -15.76 35.54 -4.79
C ILE A 316 -15.90 36.45 -6.02
N GLU A 317 -15.44 37.70 -5.92
CA GLU A 317 -15.26 38.63 -7.04
C GLU A 317 -14.09 38.11 -7.90
N GLU A 318 -14.39 37.79 -9.16
CA GLU A 318 -13.42 37.77 -10.24
C GLU A 318 -13.04 39.22 -10.58
N LYS A 319 -11.77 39.54 -10.44
CA LYS A 319 -11.17 40.74 -11.08
C LYS A 319 -10.30 40.28 -12.23
N MET A 320 -10.88 40.39 -13.42
CA MET A 320 -10.14 40.58 -14.67
C MET A 320 -9.49 41.96 -14.61
N THR A 321 -8.20 42.07 -14.86
CA THR A 321 -7.56 43.33 -15.25
C THR A 321 -6.66 43.09 -16.44
N GLU A 322 -6.96 43.92 -17.41
CA GLU A 322 -6.42 44.11 -18.72
C GLU A 322 -4.92 44.41 -18.71
N GLU A 323 -4.27 43.98 -19.82
CA GLU A 323 -2.97 44.49 -20.24
C GLU A 323 -3.05 45.99 -20.58
N PRO A 324 -1.94 46.73 -20.52
CA PRO A 324 -1.70 47.83 -21.45
C PRO A 324 -0.42 47.65 -22.25
N GLN A 325 -0.59 47.98 -23.51
CA GLN A 325 0.40 48.12 -24.56
C GLN A 325 1.38 49.29 -24.31
N ASP A 326 2.58 48.99 -24.71
CA ASP A 326 3.56 49.75 -25.50
C ASP A 326 3.43 51.28 -25.63
N THR A 327 4.50 52.01 -25.29
CA THR A 327 5.08 53.11 -26.07
C THR A 327 6.48 53.51 -25.57
N SER A 328 7.44 53.27 -26.39
CA SER A 328 8.46 54.12 -27.02
C SER A 328 9.22 55.20 -26.17
N GLU A 329 10.48 55.12 -26.45
CA GLU A 329 11.46 56.19 -26.76
C GLU A 329 12.26 56.86 -25.63
N GLU A 330 13.48 56.76 -25.89
CA GLU A 330 14.59 57.70 -26.09
C GLU A 330 15.44 58.10 -24.89
N ASN A 331 16.64 57.80 -25.09
CA ASN A 331 17.86 58.66 -25.23
C ASN A 331 18.79 58.89 -24.05
N ILE A 332 20.00 58.63 -24.42
CA ILE A 332 21.25 59.42 -24.40
C ILE A 332 22.17 59.31 -23.17
N SER A 333 23.35 58.85 -23.59
CA SER A 333 24.72 59.31 -23.29
C SER A 333 25.26 59.14 -21.87
N SER A 334 26.34 58.62 -21.84
CA SER A 334 27.76 58.92 -22.07
C SER A 334 28.48 58.84 -20.74
N GLU A 335 29.51 58.29 -20.78
CA GLU A 335 30.92 58.56 -20.90
C GLU A 335 31.75 58.05 -19.72
N ASN A 336 32.79 57.37 -20.15
CA ASN A 336 34.17 57.51 -19.66
C ASN A 336 34.52 56.93 -18.30
N ASP A 337 35.48 56.22 -18.24
CA ASP A 337 36.83 55.98 -18.84
C ASP A 337 37.80 55.63 -17.69
N LYS A 338 38.76 54.89 -18.04
CA LYS A 338 40.12 54.78 -17.48
C LYS A 338 40.36 53.89 -16.28
N THR A 339 40.94 52.80 -16.60
CA THR A 339 42.39 52.47 -16.68
C THR A 339 43.08 52.14 -15.38
N LYS A 340 43.80 51.09 -15.60
CA LYS A 340 45.19 50.74 -15.16
C LYS A 340 45.25 49.93 -13.87
N LYS A 341 45.75 48.75 -14.04
CA LYS A 341 47.12 48.26 -14.26
C LYS A 341 47.81 47.90 -12.95
N ASN A 342 48.28 46.68 -13.02
CA ASN A 342 49.60 46.20 -12.52
C ASN A 342 49.65 45.96 -11.01
N ASP A 343 50.34 45.10 -10.55
CA ASP A 343 51.34 44.08 -10.90
C ASP A 343 51.65 43.34 -9.60
N ASP A 344 51.99 42.12 -9.77
CA ASP A 344 53.13 41.39 -9.19
C ASP A 344 53.24 41.09 -7.68
N ASN A 345 53.54 39.80 -7.51
CA ASN A 345 54.53 39.20 -6.58
C ASN A 345 54.20 39.17 -5.07
N ASP A 346 53.98 38.01 -4.54
CA ASP A 346 54.92 36.99 -4.00
C ASP A 346 54.19 35.70 -3.70
#